data_ea68404daf3ed049cff1f55a6aed1196
#
_entry.id   ea68404daf3ed049cff1f55a6aed1196
#
_cell.length_a   1.000
_cell.length_b   1.000
_cell.length_c   1.000
_cell.angle_alpha   90.00
_cell.angle_beta   90.00
_cell.angle_gamma   90.00
#
_symmetry.space_group_name_H-M   'P 1'
#
loop_
_entity.id
_entity.type
_entity.pdbx_description
1 polymer ?
#
loop_
_entity_poly.entity_id
_entity_poly.type
_entity_poly.pdbx_seq_one_letter_code
_entity_poly.pdbx_strand_id
1 'polypeptide(L)'
;MMTALTRVATTSASAGRRAGLAVALLAALGLAGCNTRSPETTGSIGDRGARSPDARKEAESLAERYNANPGDARTAIAYARALRATDQTSQASAVLQQAALRNPRDTVILGAYGKSLVEVGRYREAIDVLANAHSPAAPDWRILSAQGSASAQLGEQTRAQGFYEAALKIRPNEPSLLSNLGLSYALSRNLDQAEETMRLAADQPGADARVRANLAMVLGLKGRFADAEAILRRDMSPDEAATNVASLRKLAAQPNRLKSLPAGGVAGQG
;
A
#
# COMPACT_ATOMS: atom_id res chain seq x y z
N MET A 1 -19.69 -66.50 7.47
CA MET A 1 -19.00 -66.92 8.71
C MET A 1 -18.57 -65.65 9.41
N MET A 2 -19.36 -65.29 10.35
CA MET A 2 -19.11 -65.19 11.81
C MET A 2 -18.20 -63.98 12.13
N THR A 3 -18.82 -62.90 12.60
CA THR A 3 -19.19 -62.54 13.98
C THR A 3 -18.00 -62.23 14.89
N ALA A 4 -17.94 -61.02 15.44
CA ALA A 4 -18.07 -60.58 16.84
C ALA A 4 -17.57 -59.13 16.93
N LEU A 5 -18.29 -58.05 17.21
CA LEU A 5 -19.05 -57.63 18.39
C LEU A 5 -18.35 -57.84 19.74
N THR A 6 -17.91 -56.73 20.36
CA THR A 6 -18.02 -56.39 21.79
C THR A 6 -17.54 -54.94 21.94
N ARG A 7 -18.40 -53.94 22.26
CA ARG A 7 -19.06 -53.55 23.53
C ARG A 7 -18.06 -53.13 24.61
N VAL A 8 -18.07 -51.83 24.89
CA VAL A 8 -18.66 -51.10 26.03
C VAL A 8 -17.73 -50.95 27.22
N ALA A 9 -17.47 -49.74 27.64
CA ALA A 9 -17.67 -49.35 29.04
C ALA A 9 -17.63 -47.82 29.17
N THR A 10 -18.73 -47.29 29.60
CA THR A 10 -19.02 -45.99 30.20
C THR A 10 -18.64 -45.96 31.67
N THR A 11 -18.10 -44.82 32.13
CA THR A 11 -18.29 -44.31 33.53
C THR A 11 -17.96 -42.81 33.44
N SER A 12 -18.83 -41.89 33.62
CA SER A 12 -19.80 -41.36 34.56
C SER A 12 -19.22 -40.97 35.91
N ALA A 13 -19.64 -39.77 36.28
CA ALA A 13 -19.75 -39.15 37.60
C ALA A 13 -18.52 -38.33 38.05
N SER A 14 -18.64 -37.18 38.68
CA SER A 14 -19.74 -36.40 39.25
C SER A 14 -19.21 -35.07 39.74
N ALA A 15 -19.92 -33.99 39.49
CA ALA A 15 -20.53 -33.14 40.50
C ALA A 15 -19.60 -32.40 41.49
N GLY A 16 -19.72 -31.11 41.53
CA GLY A 16 -19.20 -30.23 42.58
C GLY A 16 -19.69 -28.79 42.41
N ARG A 17 -20.93 -28.56 42.79
CA ARG A 17 -21.57 -27.24 43.01
C ARG A 17 -20.90 -26.49 44.17
N ARG A 18 -20.89 -25.19 44.11
CA ARG A 18 -21.18 -24.15 45.12
C ARG A 18 -20.61 -22.84 44.59
N ALA A 19 -21.38 -21.85 44.14
CA ALA A 19 -22.27 -20.97 44.88
C ALA A 19 -21.47 -20.02 45.78
N GLY A 20 -21.50 -18.77 45.47
CA GLY A 20 -20.99 -17.66 46.25
C GLY A 20 -21.37 -16.35 45.61
N LEU A 21 -22.60 -15.86 45.85
CA LEU A 21 -23.04 -14.46 45.69
C LEU A 21 -22.37 -13.58 46.74
N ALA A 22 -22.01 -12.36 46.38
CA ALA A 22 -22.08 -11.14 47.19
C ALA A 22 -21.74 -9.96 46.23
N VAL A 23 -22.71 -9.16 45.79
CA VAL A 23 -23.36 -8.01 46.42
C VAL A 23 -22.43 -6.82 46.63
N ALA A 24 -22.55 -5.88 45.70
CA ALA A 24 -22.85 -4.42 45.79
C ALA A 24 -22.11 -3.58 46.84
N LEU A 25 -21.63 -2.43 46.47
CA LEU A 25 -22.16 -1.06 46.70
C LEU A 25 -21.12 0.01 46.47
N LEU A 26 -21.44 0.95 45.57
CA LEU A 26 -21.32 2.40 45.66
C LEU A 26 -20.12 3.05 46.40
N ALA A 27 -19.32 3.80 45.65
CA ALA A 27 -18.95 5.15 46.08
C ALA A 27 -18.63 6.03 44.84
N ALA A 28 -19.53 6.89 44.49
CA ALA A 28 -19.28 8.04 43.66
C ALA A 28 -18.45 9.06 44.48
N LEU A 29 -17.27 9.38 43.98
CA LEU A 29 -16.54 10.59 44.41
C LEU A 29 -15.95 11.20 43.14
N GLY A 30 -16.54 12.34 42.77
CA GLY A 30 -16.03 13.21 41.73
C GLY A 30 -14.68 13.79 42.12
N LEU A 31 -13.76 13.73 41.18
CA LEU A 31 -12.63 14.62 41.13
C LEU A 31 -12.58 15.22 39.74
N ALA A 32 -12.88 16.49 39.67
CA ALA A 32 -12.58 17.36 38.55
C ALA A 32 -11.06 17.32 38.33
N GLY A 33 -10.61 16.54 37.37
CA GLY A 33 -9.23 16.49 36.90
C GLY A 33 -9.12 17.26 35.60
N CYS A 34 -8.37 18.34 35.65
CA CYS A 34 -8.08 19.27 34.57
C CYS A 34 -7.79 18.56 33.25
N ASN A 35 -8.60 18.91 32.27
CA ASN A 35 -8.38 18.61 30.85
C ASN A 35 -7.21 19.46 30.33
N THR A 36 -5.97 19.02 30.53
CA THR A 36 -4.83 19.54 29.79
C THR A 36 -4.80 18.83 28.46
N ARG A 37 -5.51 19.36 27.50
CA ARG A 37 -5.27 19.10 26.07
C ARG A 37 -3.88 19.61 25.76
N SER A 38 -2.90 18.73 25.79
CA SER A 38 -1.66 18.91 25.03
C SER A 38 -2.05 18.79 23.55
N PRO A 39 -1.78 19.80 22.73
CA PRO A 39 -1.87 19.61 21.29
C PRO A 39 -0.67 18.76 20.87
N GLU A 40 -0.84 17.45 20.81
CA GLU A 40 0.09 16.61 20.07
C GLU A 40 -0.06 16.94 18.59
N THR A 41 0.72 17.91 18.17
CA THR A 41 0.93 18.25 16.77
C THR A 41 1.90 17.23 16.18
N THR A 42 1.47 15.99 16.01
CA THR A 42 2.10 15.08 15.06
C THR A 42 1.61 15.51 13.69
N GLY A 43 2.46 16.26 12.98
CA GLY A 43 2.19 16.77 11.65
C GLY A 43 2.14 15.65 10.60
N SER A 44 1.03 14.96 10.54
CA SER A 44 0.67 14.16 9.37
C SER A 44 0.15 15.09 8.27
N ILE A 45 1.02 15.47 7.35
CA ILE A 45 0.68 16.34 6.21
C ILE A 45 -0.20 15.60 5.19
N GLY A 46 -0.41 14.27 5.33
CA GLY A 46 -1.21 13.45 4.40
C GLY A 46 -2.68 13.26 4.76
N ASP A 47 -3.08 13.50 6.01
CA ASP A 47 -4.39 13.01 6.51
C ASP A 47 -5.51 14.07 6.56
N ARG A 48 -5.20 15.37 6.36
CA ARG A 48 -6.20 16.44 6.48
C ARG A 48 -7.11 16.60 5.27
N GLY A 49 -6.68 16.16 4.09
CA GLY A 49 -7.48 16.26 2.86
C GLY A 49 -8.57 15.19 2.77
N ALA A 50 -8.26 13.96 3.15
CA ALA A 50 -9.14 12.81 3.00
C ALA A 50 -10.35 12.83 3.96
N ARG A 51 -10.24 13.50 5.10
CA ARG A 51 -11.32 13.62 6.10
C ARG A 51 -12.05 14.94 6.08
N SER A 52 -11.78 15.79 5.07
CA SER A 52 -12.45 17.08 4.98
C SER A 52 -13.95 16.89 4.71
N PRO A 53 -14.82 17.76 5.30
CA PRO A 53 -16.24 17.76 4.98
C PRO A 53 -16.52 17.91 3.48
N ASP A 54 -15.64 18.63 2.77
CA ASP A 54 -15.78 18.89 1.33
C ASP A 54 -15.50 17.64 0.50
N ALA A 55 -14.51 16.82 0.84
CA ALA A 55 -14.24 15.55 0.16
C ALA A 55 -15.42 14.56 0.31
N ARG A 56 -16.09 14.57 1.47
CA ARG A 56 -17.29 13.74 1.68
C ARG A 56 -18.47 14.22 0.85
N LYS A 57 -18.74 15.53 0.82
CA LYS A 57 -19.80 16.13 -0.02
C LYS A 57 -19.56 15.87 -1.51
N GLU A 58 -18.31 15.95 -1.95
CA GLU A 58 -17.93 15.59 -3.32
C GLU A 58 -18.25 14.12 -3.61
N ALA A 59 -17.87 13.22 -2.70
CA ALA A 59 -18.17 11.79 -2.86
C ALA A 59 -19.68 11.52 -2.88
N GLU A 60 -20.49 12.17 -2.03
CA GLU A 60 -21.94 12.06 -2.01
C GLU A 60 -22.56 12.55 -3.32
N SER A 61 -22.19 13.73 -3.80
CA SER A 61 -22.67 14.28 -5.07
C SER A 61 -22.31 13.39 -6.27
N LEU A 62 -21.09 12.80 -6.27
CA LEU A 62 -20.67 11.88 -7.31
C LEU A 62 -21.38 10.53 -7.21
N ALA A 63 -21.75 10.09 -5.99
CA ALA A 63 -22.54 8.89 -5.77
C ALA A 63 -23.95 9.03 -6.41
N GLU A 64 -24.63 10.15 -6.22
CA GLU A 64 -25.94 10.43 -6.83
C GLU A 64 -25.86 10.38 -8.37
N ARG A 65 -24.86 11.03 -8.94
CA ARG A 65 -24.64 11.03 -10.40
C ARG A 65 -24.31 9.64 -10.94
N TYR A 66 -23.47 8.88 -10.22
CA TYR A 66 -23.15 7.51 -10.58
C TYR A 66 -24.38 6.60 -10.52
N ASN A 67 -25.21 6.72 -9.47
CA ASN A 67 -26.43 5.93 -9.32
C ASN A 67 -27.47 6.25 -10.41
N ALA A 68 -27.52 7.50 -10.88
CA ALA A 68 -28.38 7.90 -11.99
C ALA A 68 -27.94 7.31 -13.33
N ASN A 69 -26.62 7.14 -13.56
CA ASN A 69 -26.07 6.54 -14.77
C ASN A 69 -24.79 5.72 -14.49
N PRO A 70 -24.90 4.48 -13.99
CA PRO A 70 -23.76 3.64 -13.66
C PRO A 70 -22.92 3.18 -14.88
N GLY A 71 -23.41 3.45 -16.11
CA GLY A 71 -22.69 3.16 -17.36
C GLY A 71 -21.73 4.27 -17.77
N ASP A 72 -21.85 5.47 -17.19
CA ASP A 72 -20.94 6.57 -17.54
C ASP A 72 -19.56 6.39 -16.93
N ALA A 73 -18.60 6.08 -17.80
CA ALA A 73 -17.21 5.83 -17.45
C ALA A 73 -16.56 7.00 -16.71
N ARG A 74 -16.85 8.23 -17.10
CA ARG A 74 -16.26 9.44 -16.51
C ARG A 74 -16.75 9.64 -15.08
N THR A 75 -18.03 9.50 -14.85
CA THR A 75 -18.63 9.60 -13.51
C THR A 75 -18.14 8.49 -12.60
N ALA A 76 -18.04 7.25 -13.09
CA ALA A 76 -17.49 6.13 -12.33
C ALA A 76 -16.03 6.38 -11.87
N ILE A 77 -15.17 6.88 -12.77
CA ILE A 77 -13.78 7.22 -12.44
C ILE A 77 -13.71 8.37 -11.43
N ALA A 78 -14.53 9.42 -11.61
CA ALA A 78 -14.57 10.55 -10.69
C ALA A 78 -15.04 10.11 -9.30
N TYR A 79 -16.10 9.31 -9.24
CA TYR A 79 -16.63 8.77 -7.98
C TYR A 79 -15.60 7.86 -7.27
N ALA A 80 -14.97 6.95 -8.01
CA ALA A 80 -13.92 6.11 -7.44
C ALA A 80 -12.73 6.92 -6.90
N ARG A 81 -12.37 8.04 -7.54
CA ARG A 81 -11.34 8.96 -7.05
C ARG A 81 -11.77 9.62 -5.74
N ALA A 82 -13.01 10.11 -5.64
CA ALA A 82 -13.54 10.70 -4.42
C ALA A 82 -13.62 9.69 -3.27
N LEU A 83 -14.02 8.44 -3.55
CA LEU A 83 -14.00 7.34 -2.59
C LEU A 83 -12.59 7.06 -2.06
N ARG A 84 -11.57 7.06 -2.94
CA ARG A 84 -10.17 6.91 -2.52
C ARG A 84 -9.69 8.07 -1.63
N ALA A 85 -10.10 9.29 -1.96
CA ALA A 85 -9.79 10.47 -1.15
C ALA A 85 -10.44 10.43 0.25
N THR A 86 -11.42 9.57 0.46
CA THR A 86 -12.09 9.33 1.75
C THR A 86 -11.79 7.93 2.33
N ASP A 87 -10.65 7.34 1.95
CA ASP A 87 -10.16 6.03 2.40
C ASP A 87 -11.08 4.83 2.10
N GLN A 88 -12.05 5.00 1.19
CA GLN A 88 -12.99 3.95 0.79
C GLN A 88 -12.48 3.18 -0.43
N THR A 89 -11.23 2.67 -0.34
CA THR A 89 -10.51 2.06 -1.49
C THR A 89 -11.21 0.81 -2.04
N SER A 90 -11.76 -0.02 -1.17
CA SER A 90 -12.50 -1.23 -1.61
C SER A 90 -13.77 -0.87 -2.37
N GLN A 91 -14.49 0.15 -1.93
CA GLN A 91 -15.69 0.63 -2.62
C GLN A 91 -15.33 1.28 -3.96
N ALA A 92 -14.25 2.05 -4.02
CA ALA A 92 -13.72 2.58 -5.28
C ALA A 92 -13.45 1.48 -6.30
N SER A 93 -12.82 0.38 -5.87
CA SER A 93 -12.55 -0.77 -6.72
C SER A 93 -13.84 -1.44 -7.21
N ALA A 94 -14.84 -1.59 -6.35
CA ALA A 94 -16.15 -2.16 -6.73
C ALA A 94 -16.89 -1.28 -7.76
N VAL A 95 -16.86 0.04 -7.63
CA VAL A 95 -17.43 0.99 -8.60
C VAL A 95 -16.75 0.84 -9.97
N LEU A 96 -15.40 0.78 -9.99
CA LEU A 96 -14.65 0.61 -11.23
C LEU A 96 -14.85 -0.77 -11.86
N GLN A 97 -15.00 -1.81 -11.06
CA GLN A 97 -15.37 -3.16 -11.55
C GLN A 97 -16.71 -3.15 -12.28
N GLN A 98 -17.73 -2.53 -11.68
CA GLN A 98 -19.04 -2.42 -12.32
C GLN A 98 -18.99 -1.60 -13.61
N ALA A 99 -18.20 -0.53 -13.64
CA ALA A 99 -18.00 0.27 -14.85
C ALA A 99 -17.26 -0.53 -15.93
N ALA A 100 -16.24 -1.31 -15.57
CA ALA A 100 -15.48 -2.17 -16.51
C ALA A 100 -16.37 -3.27 -17.11
N LEU A 101 -17.27 -3.87 -16.32
CA LEU A 101 -18.25 -4.85 -16.84
C LEU A 101 -19.19 -4.26 -17.88
N ARG A 102 -19.56 -2.99 -17.75
CA ARG A 102 -20.44 -2.28 -18.71
C ARG A 102 -19.66 -1.74 -19.91
N ASN A 103 -18.36 -1.52 -19.77
CA ASN A 103 -17.49 -0.92 -20.78
C ASN A 103 -16.25 -1.78 -21.00
N PRO A 104 -16.38 -3.05 -21.44
CA PRO A 104 -15.28 -4.03 -21.42
C PRO A 104 -14.14 -3.74 -22.42
N ARG A 105 -14.31 -2.76 -23.32
CA ARG A 105 -13.30 -2.32 -24.27
C ARG A 105 -12.79 -0.91 -24.02
N ASP A 106 -13.29 -0.23 -23.00
CA ASP A 106 -12.82 1.10 -22.64
C ASP A 106 -11.50 1.00 -21.89
N THR A 107 -10.40 1.32 -22.57
CA THR A 107 -9.05 1.23 -22.02
C THR A 107 -8.83 2.16 -20.83
N VAL A 108 -9.56 3.28 -20.75
CA VAL A 108 -9.46 4.24 -19.63
C VAL A 108 -10.07 3.62 -18.37
N ILE A 109 -11.26 3.02 -18.51
CA ILE A 109 -11.92 2.29 -17.41
C ILE A 109 -11.08 1.08 -16.98
N LEU A 110 -10.62 0.27 -17.93
CA LEU A 110 -9.79 -0.90 -17.62
C LEU A 110 -8.50 -0.48 -16.90
N GLY A 111 -7.89 0.62 -17.32
CA GLY A 111 -6.72 1.19 -16.66
C GLY A 111 -7.00 1.67 -15.24
N ALA A 112 -8.14 2.33 -15.03
CA ALA A 112 -8.57 2.76 -13.70
C ALA A 112 -8.89 1.57 -12.79
N TYR A 113 -9.62 0.58 -13.30
CA TYR A 113 -9.96 -0.63 -12.56
C TYR A 113 -8.72 -1.45 -12.22
N GLY A 114 -7.83 -1.71 -13.17
CA GLY A 114 -6.59 -2.46 -12.93
C GLY A 114 -5.69 -1.79 -11.88
N LYS A 115 -5.58 -0.46 -11.88
CA LYS A 115 -4.85 0.28 -10.83
C LYS A 115 -5.53 0.13 -9.46
N SER A 116 -6.86 0.18 -9.39
CA SER A 116 -7.58 -0.03 -8.13
C SER A 116 -7.39 -1.45 -7.59
N LEU A 117 -7.28 -2.45 -8.47
CA LEU A 117 -6.97 -3.83 -8.09
C LEU A 117 -5.59 -3.95 -7.45
N VAL A 118 -4.58 -3.20 -7.94
CA VAL A 118 -3.26 -3.12 -7.29
C VAL A 118 -3.39 -2.56 -5.87
N GLU A 119 -4.17 -1.50 -5.69
CA GLU A 119 -4.38 -0.86 -4.39
C GLU A 119 -5.08 -1.77 -3.37
N VAL A 120 -6.00 -2.64 -3.82
CA VAL A 120 -6.68 -3.60 -2.93
C VAL A 120 -6.00 -4.97 -2.85
N GLY A 121 -4.79 -5.10 -3.43
CA GLY A 121 -3.98 -6.32 -3.33
C GLY A 121 -4.37 -7.47 -4.27
N ARG A 122 -5.27 -7.24 -5.22
CA ARG A 122 -5.70 -8.24 -6.23
C ARG A 122 -4.74 -8.27 -7.43
N TYR A 123 -3.47 -8.57 -7.18
CA TYR A 123 -2.38 -8.33 -8.13
C TYR A 123 -2.47 -9.15 -9.43
N ARG A 124 -2.83 -10.42 -9.36
CA ARG A 124 -2.95 -11.27 -10.58
C ARG A 124 -4.03 -10.73 -11.49
N GLU A 125 -5.20 -10.44 -10.94
CA GLU A 125 -6.31 -9.86 -11.68
C GLU A 125 -5.95 -8.46 -12.23
N ALA A 126 -5.22 -7.66 -11.46
CA ALA A 126 -4.73 -6.36 -11.92
C ALA A 126 -3.90 -6.50 -13.20
N ILE A 127 -2.97 -7.48 -13.27
CA ILE A 127 -2.14 -7.71 -14.44
C ILE A 127 -3.00 -8.07 -15.65
N ASP A 128 -3.99 -8.96 -15.48
CA ASP A 128 -4.86 -9.42 -16.57
C ASP A 128 -5.75 -8.27 -17.09
N VAL A 129 -6.31 -7.48 -16.22
CA VAL A 129 -7.14 -6.31 -16.59
C VAL A 129 -6.28 -5.24 -17.28
N LEU A 130 -5.10 -4.93 -16.71
CA LEU A 130 -4.20 -3.92 -17.26
C LEU A 130 -3.64 -4.32 -18.64
N ALA A 131 -3.48 -5.61 -18.92
CA ALA A 131 -3.06 -6.08 -20.24
C ALA A 131 -4.03 -5.66 -21.36
N ASN A 132 -5.30 -5.46 -21.03
CA ASN A 132 -6.34 -4.99 -21.95
C ASN A 132 -6.55 -3.46 -21.92
N ALA A 133 -5.83 -2.74 -21.04
CA ALA A 133 -5.99 -1.29 -20.88
C ALA A 133 -5.11 -0.46 -21.83
N HIS A 134 -4.25 -1.08 -22.61
CA HIS A 134 -3.42 -0.48 -23.64
C HIS A 134 -3.10 -1.50 -24.73
N SER A 135 -2.52 -1.05 -25.83
CA SER A 135 -2.07 -1.95 -26.92
C SER A 135 -0.57 -1.80 -27.19
N PRO A 136 0.08 -2.77 -27.82
CA PRO A 136 1.48 -2.63 -28.24
C PRO A 136 1.72 -1.45 -29.19
N ALA A 137 0.72 -1.06 -29.97
CA ALA A 137 0.79 0.10 -30.88
C ALA A 137 0.60 1.45 -30.15
N ALA A 138 -0.03 1.45 -28.98
CA ALA A 138 -0.26 2.65 -28.15
C ALA A 138 -0.04 2.30 -26.66
N PRO A 139 1.23 2.07 -26.27
CA PRO A 139 1.55 1.70 -24.90
C PRO A 139 1.40 2.91 -23.97
N ASP A 140 0.83 2.69 -22.79
CA ASP A 140 0.75 3.70 -21.71
C ASP A 140 1.74 3.33 -20.60
N TRP A 141 2.70 4.20 -20.34
CA TRP A 141 3.71 4.00 -19.30
C TRP A 141 3.11 3.84 -17.89
N ARG A 142 1.96 4.47 -17.62
CA ARG A 142 1.26 4.35 -16.33
C ARG A 142 0.62 2.98 -16.15
N ILE A 143 0.16 2.38 -17.23
CA ILE A 143 -0.37 1.02 -17.23
C ILE A 143 0.77 0.02 -17.02
N LEU A 144 1.86 0.18 -17.79
CA LEU A 144 3.07 -0.64 -17.62
C LEU A 144 3.63 -0.53 -16.18
N SER A 145 3.68 0.68 -15.61
CA SER A 145 4.09 0.89 -14.22
C SER A 145 3.20 0.12 -13.22
N ALA A 146 1.90 0.13 -13.42
CA ALA A 146 0.96 -0.59 -12.56
C ALA A 146 1.11 -2.13 -12.71
N GLN A 147 1.37 -2.63 -13.92
CA GLN A 147 1.69 -4.05 -14.14
C GLN A 147 3.02 -4.43 -13.48
N GLY A 148 4.01 -3.55 -13.54
CA GLY A 148 5.28 -3.72 -12.83
C GLY A 148 5.08 -3.79 -11.31
N SER A 149 4.28 -2.88 -10.76
CA SER A 149 3.96 -2.85 -9.33
C SER A 149 3.23 -4.13 -8.88
N ALA A 150 2.24 -4.58 -9.65
CA ALA A 150 1.52 -5.82 -9.37
C ALA A 150 2.44 -7.04 -9.41
N SER A 151 3.33 -7.13 -10.43
CA SER A 151 4.30 -8.22 -10.56
C SER A 151 5.31 -8.22 -9.42
N ALA A 152 5.79 -7.03 -9.00
CA ALA A 152 6.71 -6.90 -7.87
C ALA A 152 6.07 -7.37 -6.54
N GLN A 153 4.78 -7.08 -6.32
CA GLN A 153 4.03 -7.54 -5.15
C GLN A 153 3.82 -9.06 -5.14
N LEU A 154 3.75 -9.70 -6.30
CA LEU A 154 3.73 -11.16 -6.44
C LEU A 154 5.11 -11.81 -6.26
N GLY A 155 6.17 -11.01 -6.09
CA GLY A 155 7.55 -11.49 -6.01
C GLY A 155 8.18 -11.78 -7.38
N GLU A 156 7.49 -11.50 -8.48
CA GLU A 156 7.93 -11.69 -9.85
C GLU A 156 8.87 -10.57 -10.32
N GLN A 157 10.03 -10.40 -9.64
CA GLN A 157 10.88 -9.22 -9.78
C GLN A 157 11.39 -9.02 -11.21
N THR A 158 11.82 -10.07 -11.90
CA THR A 158 12.29 -9.99 -13.30
C THR A 158 11.18 -9.47 -14.23
N ARG A 159 9.95 -9.91 -14.02
CA ARG A 159 8.80 -9.45 -14.78
C ARG A 159 8.47 -7.98 -14.48
N ALA A 160 8.56 -7.59 -13.22
CA ALA A 160 8.36 -6.21 -12.79
C ALA A 160 9.40 -5.28 -13.45
N GLN A 161 10.67 -5.66 -13.46
CA GLN A 161 11.76 -4.92 -14.12
C GLN A 161 11.45 -4.71 -15.61
N GLY A 162 11.03 -5.76 -16.32
CA GLY A 162 10.67 -5.65 -17.74
C GLY A 162 9.53 -4.65 -17.99
N PHE A 163 8.53 -4.59 -17.12
CA PHE A 163 7.46 -3.61 -17.22
C PHE A 163 7.95 -2.17 -16.94
N TYR A 164 8.79 -1.97 -15.92
CA TYR A 164 9.33 -0.65 -15.62
C TYR A 164 10.29 -0.15 -16.71
N GLU A 165 11.13 -1.03 -17.26
CA GLU A 165 12.01 -0.72 -18.39
C GLU A 165 11.20 -0.33 -19.65
N ALA A 166 10.12 -1.05 -19.93
CA ALA A 166 9.22 -0.71 -21.03
C ALA A 166 8.53 0.65 -20.79
N ALA A 167 8.14 0.95 -19.54
CA ALA A 167 7.59 2.25 -19.17
C ALA A 167 8.62 3.39 -19.32
N LEU A 168 9.88 3.13 -18.95
CA LEU A 168 10.99 4.11 -19.08
C LEU A 168 11.35 4.40 -20.53
N LYS A 169 11.13 3.47 -21.47
CA LYS A 169 11.28 3.78 -22.91
C LYS A 169 10.28 4.82 -23.41
N ILE A 170 9.11 4.91 -22.77
CA ILE A 170 8.05 5.88 -23.13
C ILE A 170 8.24 7.18 -22.34
N ARG A 171 8.62 7.08 -21.08
CA ARG A 171 8.82 8.19 -20.17
C ARG A 171 10.22 8.10 -19.52
N PRO A 172 11.27 8.46 -20.26
CA PRO A 172 12.63 8.44 -19.74
C PRO A 172 12.76 9.37 -18.52
N ASN A 173 13.58 8.97 -17.56
CA ASN A 173 13.91 9.77 -16.39
C ASN A 173 12.73 10.11 -15.46
N GLU A 174 11.60 9.38 -15.55
CA GLU A 174 10.50 9.53 -14.61
C GLU A 174 10.94 9.03 -13.21
N PRO A 175 11.02 9.90 -12.18
CA PRO A 175 11.59 9.50 -10.88
C PRO A 175 10.89 8.32 -10.22
N SER A 176 9.56 8.26 -10.36
CA SER A 176 8.75 7.19 -9.78
C SER A 176 9.01 5.84 -10.44
N LEU A 177 9.22 5.81 -11.75
CA LEU A 177 9.55 4.58 -12.49
C LEU A 177 10.95 4.09 -12.14
N LEU A 178 11.94 4.99 -12.14
CA LEU A 178 13.31 4.68 -11.75
C LEU A 178 13.36 4.17 -10.29
N SER A 179 12.62 4.81 -9.40
CA SER A 179 12.55 4.37 -8.00
C SER A 179 11.94 2.97 -7.86
N ASN A 180 10.87 2.66 -8.58
CA ASN A 180 10.26 1.34 -8.55
C ASN A 180 11.16 0.26 -9.17
N LEU A 181 11.87 0.58 -10.26
CA LEU A 181 12.86 -0.31 -10.88
C LEU A 181 14.02 -0.57 -9.90
N GLY A 182 14.55 0.48 -9.26
CA GLY A 182 15.61 0.35 -8.26
C GLY A 182 15.20 -0.49 -7.06
N LEU A 183 13.95 -0.35 -6.56
CA LEU A 183 13.40 -1.23 -5.53
C LEU A 183 13.33 -2.69 -5.98
N SER A 184 12.90 -2.93 -7.21
CA SER A 184 12.85 -4.29 -7.77
C SER A 184 14.24 -4.92 -7.87
N TYR A 185 15.28 -4.14 -8.25
CA TYR A 185 16.66 -4.59 -8.19
C TYR A 185 17.11 -4.89 -6.76
N ALA A 186 16.77 -4.05 -5.79
CA ALA A 186 17.10 -4.29 -4.38
C ALA A 186 16.45 -5.59 -3.84
N LEU A 187 15.19 -5.83 -4.18
CA LEU A 187 14.48 -7.07 -3.82
C LEU A 187 15.06 -8.31 -4.50
N SER A 188 15.66 -8.15 -5.69
CA SER A 188 16.42 -9.20 -6.39
C SER A 188 17.87 -9.35 -5.88
N ARG A 189 18.25 -8.63 -4.81
CA ARG A 189 19.61 -8.60 -4.27
C ARG A 189 20.67 -7.98 -5.18
N ASN A 190 20.26 -7.30 -6.24
CA ASN A 190 21.15 -6.58 -7.13
C ASN A 190 21.33 -5.14 -6.61
N LEU A 191 22.07 -5.00 -5.51
CA LEU A 191 22.19 -3.74 -4.78
C LEU A 191 22.99 -2.68 -5.54
N ASP A 192 23.87 -3.06 -6.46
CA ASP A 192 24.65 -2.09 -7.24
C ASP A 192 23.78 -1.43 -8.30
N GLN A 193 23.01 -2.20 -9.07
CA GLN A 193 22.02 -1.64 -10.01
C GLN A 193 20.91 -0.86 -9.27
N ALA A 194 20.49 -1.34 -8.10
CA ALA A 194 19.53 -0.62 -7.27
C ALA A 194 20.05 0.77 -6.88
N GLU A 195 21.29 0.88 -6.42
CA GLU A 195 21.90 2.17 -6.07
C GLU A 195 22.02 3.09 -7.29
N GLU A 196 22.55 2.60 -8.40
CA GLU A 196 22.72 3.38 -9.63
C GLU A 196 21.39 3.95 -10.10
N THR A 197 20.37 3.07 -10.20
CA THR A 197 19.03 3.48 -10.64
C THR A 197 18.37 4.44 -9.67
N MET A 198 18.53 4.23 -8.35
CA MET A 198 17.97 5.12 -7.33
C MET A 198 18.67 6.48 -7.28
N ARG A 199 19.98 6.56 -7.53
CA ARG A 199 20.68 7.85 -7.68
C ARG A 199 20.14 8.60 -8.86
N LEU A 200 20.01 7.93 -10.02
CA LEU A 200 19.41 8.53 -11.19
C LEU A 200 18.00 9.05 -10.90
N ALA A 201 17.18 8.31 -10.13
CA ALA A 201 15.86 8.76 -9.73
C ALA A 201 15.90 9.99 -8.83
N ALA A 202 16.80 10.01 -7.83
CA ALA A 202 16.92 11.08 -6.84
C ALA A 202 17.47 12.40 -7.44
N ASP A 203 18.20 12.30 -8.54
CA ASP A 203 18.80 13.46 -9.25
C ASP A 203 17.82 14.08 -10.28
N GLN A 204 16.66 13.44 -10.54
CA GLN A 204 15.68 13.98 -11.47
C GLN A 204 14.92 15.15 -10.88
N PRO A 205 14.59 16.18 -11.70
CA PRO A 205 13.61 17.19 -11.33
C PRO A 205 12.26 16.52 -10.96
N GLY A 206 11.73 16.85 -9.78
CA GLY A 206 10.49 16.24 -9.27
C GLY A 206 10.68 14.97 -8.45
N ALA A 207 11.93 14.56 -8.16
CA ALA A 207 12.18 13.53 -7.14
C ALA A 207 11.68 14.03 -5.78
N ASP A 208 10.78 13.26 -5.17
CA ASP A 208 10.18 13.55 -3.88
C ASP A 208 10.97 12.91 -2.70
N ALA A 209 10.56 13.20 -1.47
CA ALA A 209 11.15 12.63 -0.27
C ALA A 209 11.11 11.10 -0.26
N ARG A 210 10.08 10.49 -0.88
CA ARG A 210 9.95 9.03 -0.96
C ARG A 210 11.04 8.40 -1.85
N VAL A 211 11.37 9.02 -2.98
CA VAL A 211 12.46 8.56 -3.86
C VAL A 211 13.78 8.61 -3.10
N ARG A 212 14.05 9.70 -2.35
CA ARG A 212 15.26 9.82 -1.54
C ARG A 212 15.30 8.84 -0.38
N ALA A 213 14.18 8.58 0.28
CA ALA A 213 14.08 7.57 1.33
C ALA A 213 14.37 6.15 0.79
N ASN A 214 13.89 5.83 -0.42
CA ASN A 214 14.19 4.57 -1.09
C ASN A 214 15.70 4.44 -1.44
N LEU A 215 16.34 5.53 -1.89
CA LEU A 215 17.80 5.55 -2.07
C LEU A 215 18.53 5.31 -0.73
N ALA A 216 18.11 6.00 0.33
CA ALA A 216 18.70 5.82 1.67
C ALA A 216 18.53 4.37 2.16
N MET A 217 17.41 3.73 1.88
CA MET A 217 17.19 2.32 2.18
C MET A 217 18.21 1.44 1.44
N VAL A 218 18.40 1.63 0.14
CA VAL A 218 19.39 0.85 -0.65
C VAL A 218 20.82 1.07 -0.11
N LEU A 219 21.19 2.31 0.21
CA LEU A 219 22.48 2.63 0.82
C LEU A 219 22.64 1.93 2.18
N GLY A 220 21.60 1.91 3.01
CA GLY A 220 21.57 1.19 4.27
C GLY A 220 21.74 -0.32 4.10
N LEU A 221 21.11 -0.94 3.10
CA LEU A 221 21.29 -2.36 2.76
C LEU A 221 22.72 -2.69 2.31
N LYS A 222 23.43 -1.73 1.72
CA LYS A 222 24.85 -1.81 1.37
C LYS A 222 25.78 -1.49 2.55
N GLY A 223 25.25 -1.18 3.75
CA GLY A 223 26.01 -0.80 4.94
C GLY A 223 26.52 0.64 4.93
N ARG A 224 26.14 1.46 3.95
CA ARG A 224 26.55 2.85 3.78
C ARG A 224 25.67 3.80 4.58
N PHE A 225 25.65 3.64 5.88
CA PHE A 225 24.72 4.33 6.79
C PHE A 225 24.95 5.85 6.87
N ALA A 226 26.20 6.31 6.75
CA ALA A 226 26.50 7.74 6.75
C ALA A 226 25.90 8.42 5.49
N ASP A 227 26.00 7.77 4.34
CA ASP A 227 25.44 8.28 3.10
C ASP A 227 23.91 8.27 3.15
N ALA A 228 23.31 7.21 3.71
CA ALA A 228 21.87 7.13 3.91
C ALA A 228 21.37 8.29 4.79
N GLU A 229 22.06 8.60 5.88
CA GLU A 229 21.72 9.71 6.75
C GLU A 229 21.81 11.06 6.02
N ALA A 230 22.87 11.27 5.24
CA ALA A 230 23.05 12.51 4.47
C ALA A 230 21.92 12.73 3.45
N ILE A 231 21.41 11.65 2.83
CA ILE A 231 20.25 11.74 1.91
C ILE A 231 18.99 12.08 2.69
N LEU A 232 18.70 11.41 3.82
CA LEU A 232 17.50 11.63 4.62
C LEU A 232 17.41 13.04 5.20
N ARG A 233 18.54 13.62 5.60
CA ARG A 233 18.62 15.01 6.12
C ARG A 233 18.18 16.09 5.14
N ARG A 234 17.99 15.76 3.87
CA ARG A 234 17.43 16.71 2.88
C ARG A 234 15.95 16.98 3.10
N ASP A 235 15.22 16.04 3.75
CA ASP A 235 13.77 16.04 3.86
C ASP A 235 13.27 16.02 5.31
N MET A 236 14.15 15.74 6.29
CA MET A 236 13.76 15.56 7.69
C MET A 236 14.85 16.11 8.64
N SER A 237 14.49 16.26 9.91
CA SER A 237 15.42 16.70 10.95
C SER A 237 16.57 15.70 11.17
N PRO A 238 17.71 16.14 11.74
CA PRO A 238 18.83 15.26 12.05
C PRO A 238 18.45 14.07 12.95
N ASP A 239 17.57 14.30 13.94
CA ASP A 239 17.15 13.25 14.88
C ASP A 239 16.25 12.21 14.20
N GLU A 240 15.34 12.63 13.34
CA GLU A 240 14.52 11.74 12.51
C GLU A 240 15.39 10.91 11.55
N ALA A 241 16.36 11.54 10.88
CA ALA A 241 17.28 10.87 9.99
C ALA A 241 18.10 9.80 10.74
N ALA A 242 18.63 10.14 11.93
CA ALA A 242 19.37 9.19 12.76
C ALA A 242 18.49 8.01 13.19
N THR A 243 17.23 8.25 13.57
CA THR A 243 16.27 7.21 13.94
C THR A 243 15.97 6.27 12.76
N ASN A 244 15.78 6.84 11.56
CA ASN A 244 15.59 6.06 10.35
C ASN A 244 16.82 5.19 10.04
N VAL A 245 18.03 5.75 10.14
CA VAL A 245 19.27 4.99 9.93
C VAL A 245 19.44 3.88 10.96
N ALA A 246 19.08 4.10 12.23
CA ALA A 246 19.10 3.03 13.24
C ALA A 246 18.16 1.88 12.85
N SER A 247 17.01 2.19 12.27
CA SER A 247 16.06 1.20 11.74
C SER A 247 16.64 0.46 10.52
N LEU A 248 17.31 1.17 9.61
CA LEU A 248 18.01 0.57 8.46
C LEU A 248 19.13 -0.38 8.91
N ARG A 249 19.90 -0.05 9.97
CA ARG A 249 20.92 -0.95 10.54
C ARG A 249 20.30 -2.25 11.06
N LYS A 250 19.16 -2.17 11.75
CA LYS A 250 18.42 -3.36 12.21
C LYS A 250 17.91 -4.21 11.04
N LEU A 251 17.43 -3.57 9.96
CA LEU A 251 16.96 -4.26 8.76
C LEU A 251 18.13 -4.96 8.04
N ALA A 252 19.27 -4.28 7.85
CA ALA A 252 20.44 -4.83 7.20
C ALA A 252 21.03 -6.03 7.98
N ALA A 253 20.93 -6.03 9.31
CA ALA A 253 21.35 -7.15 10.17
C ALA A 253 20.40 -8.38 10.05
N GLN A 254 19.24 -8.25 9.43
CA GLN A 254 18.22 -9.30 9.29
C GLN A 254 17.87 -9.57 7.82
N PRO A 255 18.76 -10.17 7.02
CA PRO A 255 18.60 -10.29 5.57
C PRO A 255 17.34 -11.06 5.11
N ASN A 256 16.73 -11.87 5.97
CA ASN A 256 15.48 -12.56 5.65
C ASN A 256 14.23 -11.65 5.67
N ARG A 257 14.28 -10.50 6.37
CA ARG A 257 13.18 -9.53 6.40
C ARG A 257 13.05 -8.69 5.12
N LEU A 258 14.09 -8.63 4.30
CA LEU A 258 14.01 -7.97 2.98
C LEU A 258 12.92 -8.54 2.07
N LYS A 259 12.63 -9.85 2.20
CA LYS A 259 11.58 -10.51 1.41
C LYS A 259 10.15 -10.09 1.80
N SER A 260 9.98 -9.48 2.98
CA SER A 260 8.67 -9.04 3.49
C SER A 260 8.43 -7.53 3.32
N LEU A 261 9.35 -6.81 2.68
CA LEU A 261 9.14 -5.38 2.39
C LEU A 261 8.09 -5.23 1.28
N PRO A 262 7.10 -4.33 1.45
CA PRO A 262 6.17 -4.01 0.37
C PRO A 262 6.94 -3.40 -0.81
N ALA A 263 6.58 -3.78 -2.03
CA ALA A 263 7.22 -3.30 -3.26
C ALA A 263 7.02 -1.78 -3.51
N GLY A 264 6.34 -1.08 -2.62
CA GLY A 264 6.15 0.38 -2.64
C GLY A 264 7.14 1.20 -1.80
N GLY A 265 8.15 0.57 -1.19
CA GLY A 265 9.13 1.27 -0.34
C GLY A 265 8.66 1.50 1.10
N VAL A 266 9.57 2.02 1.94
CA VAL A 266 9.39 2.24 3.39
C VAL A 266 8.65 3.57 3.68
N ALA A 267 8.00 4.17 2.72
CA ALA A 267 7.30 5.43 2.90
C ALA A 267 5.88 5.21 3.41
N GLY A 268 5.66 5.38 4.70
CA GLY A 268 4.34 5.61 5.26
C GLY A 268 3.92 4.70 6.39
N GLN A 269 4.69 4.66 7.45
CA GLN A 269 4.18 4.44 8.80
C GLN A 269 4.64 5.63 9.65
N GLY A 270 3.83 6.65 9.68
CA GLY A 270 3.88 7.81 10.54
C GLY A 270 2.48 8.41 10.62
#